data_2a4fa94ddc3d8ca26fd2e61d5e506877
#
_entry.id   2a4fa94ddc3d8ca26fd2e61d5e506877
#
_cell.length_a   1.000
_cell.length_b   1.000
_cell.length_c   1.000
_cell.angle_alpha   90.00
_cell.angle_beta   90.00
_cell.angle_gamma   90.00
#
_symmetry.space_group_name_H-M   'P 1'
#
loop_
_entity.id
_entity.type
_entity.pdbx_description
1 polymer ?
#
loop_
_entity_poly.entity_id
_entity_poly.type
_entity_poly.pdbx_seq_one_letter_code
_entity_poly.pdbx_strand_id
1 'polypeptide(L)'
;MKRLRLGLALGAFFVLVVGLSACGSGVAGNAVADMAGNPITTAAFNHWMFVAAKGNASQAPGQPVIVPTDPPDFKGCISQVRKQIPSLAKTSDKQLKSDCNQLFTSLGSQVMDFLIKAYWYQATAARLHLKVTDAEVQQAFQTAKQQQFPTDAAFQTFLTQTGQTMQDILFRVRINQIFKKLLAKQTSTVTDAQISSYYSSHLSQFGTPESRDIRIIRTNNQKQAAAAKAALQGGQSWNDVAKKYSVDTATKSKGGLLSGVTRGQEEQALDKASFSAPINKLQGPLHGTFGYYVFEVTKVKKGTQQSLAKATPLIRQILTGQSQSNAQTAVDSQARKDWVHKTKCRGAYAMADCDGYKAPKNATPGVPSPAPTPSPAPTTT
;
A
#
# COMPACT_ATOMS: atom_id res chain seq x y z
N MET A 1 6.09 -67.55 -6.90
CA MET A 1 6.62 -66.22 -7.25
C MET A 1 6.09 -65.23 -6.20
N LYS A 2 6.88 -64.97 -5.16
CA LYS A 2 6.53 -64.06 -4.02
C LYS A 2 6.86 -62.63 -4.42
N ARG A 3 5.87 -61.76 -4.52
CA ARG A 3 6.07 -60.32 -4.74
C ARG A 3 6.36 -59.67 -3.40
N LEU A 4 7.59 -59.22 -3.21
CA LEU A 4 8.06 -58.42 -2.07
C LEU A 4 7.52 -57.02 -2.22
N ARG A 5 6.62 -56.60 -1.33
CA ARG A 5 6.17 -55.19 -1.21
C ARG A 5 7.15 -54.46 -0.32
N LEU A 6 7.97 -53.62 -0.92
CA LEU A 6 8.85 -52.72 -0.19
C LEU A 6 8.00 -51.47 0.21
N GLY A 7 7.58 -51.44 1.48
CA GLY A 7 6.92 -50.29 2.06
C GLY A 7 7.98 -49.25 2.44
N LEU A 8 8.02 -48.14 1.72
CA LEU A 8 8.80 -46.96 2.12
C LEU A 8 8.02 -46.25 3.25
N ALA A 9 8.40 -46.51 4.51
CA ALA A 9 7.96 -45.72 5.63
C ALA A 9 8.78 -44.41 5.63
N LEU A 10 8.21 -43.30 5.15
CA LEU A 10 8.74 -41.96 5.42
C LEU A 10 8.50 -41.65 6.89
N GLY A 11 9.52 -41.89 7.71
CA GLY A 11 9.55 -41.49 9.11
C GLY A 11 9.50 -39.98 9.24
N ALA A 12 8.39 -39.48 9.79
CA ALA A 12 8.32 -38.12 10.32
C ALA A 12 9.30 -38.00 11.49
N PHE A 13 10.47 -37.42 11.24
CA PHE A 13 11.39 -37.03 12.31
C PHE A 13 10.79 -35.81 13.04
N PHE A 14 9.88 -36.11 13.97
CA PHE A 14 9.55 -35.19 15.06
C PHE A 14 10.69 -35.31 16.07
N VAL A 15 11.67 -34.43 16.00
CA VAL A 15 12.65 -34.32 17.11
C VAL A 15 11.91 -33.71 18.30
N LEU A 16 11.41 -34.60 19.15
CA LEU A 16 10.93 -34.25 20.46
C LEU A 16 12.19 -33.96 21.33
N VAL A 17 12.63 -32.72 21.33
CA VAL A 17 13.58 -32.21 22.30
C VAL A 17 12.79 -32.04 23.60
N VAL A 18 12.86 -33.05 24.46
CA VAL A 18 12.48 -32.95 25.89
C VAL A 18 13.49 -32.00 26.53
N GLY A 19 13.25 -30.70 26.45
CA GLY A 19 14.00 -29.68 27.17
C GLY A 19 13.55 -29.71 28.62
N LEU A 20 14.47 -29.99 29.52
CA LEU A 20 14.35 -29.73 30.94
C LEU A 20 13.82 -28.30 31.16
N SER A 21 12.65 -28.23 31.79
CA SER A 21 12.01 -26.98 32.19
C SER A 21 12.87 -26.28 33.22
N ALA A 22 13.83 -25.46 32.79
CA ALA A 22 14.39 -24.43 33.64
C ALA A 22 13.30 -23.37 33.76
N CYS A 23 12.70 -23.23 34.95
CA CYS A 23 11.84 -22.11 35.31
C CYS A 23 12.63 -20.80 35.25
N GLY A 24 12.72 -20.21 34.06
CA GLY A 24 13.24 -18.89 33.81
C GLY A 24 12.39 -18.26 32.70
N SER A 25 11.78 -17.15 32.99
CA SER A 25 10.92 -16.36 32.07
C SER A 25 11.68 -15.72 30.90
N GLY A 26 12.70 -16.38 30.34
CA GLY A 26 13.59 -15.86 29.32
C GLY A 26 13.61 -16.70 28.05
N VAL A 27 13.92 -16.04 26.94
CA VAL A 27 14.16 -16.66 25.64
C VAL A 27 15.39 -17.56 25.73
N ALA A 28 15.31 -18.81 25.25
CA ALA A 28 16.42 -19.76 25.27
C ALA A 28 17.69 -19.20 24.63
N GLY A 29 18.88 -19.59 25.12
CA GLY A 29 20.16 -19.01 24.70
C GLY A 29 20.45 -19.08 23.20
N ASN A 30 19.90 -20.07 22.50
CA ASN A 30 20.01 -20.27 21.05
C ASN A 30 18.86 -19.68 20.23
N ALA A 31 17.95 -18.91 20.86
CA ALA A 31 16.79 -18.30 20.20
C ALA A 31 16.82 -16.78 20.31
N VAL A 32 16.25 -16.10 19.34
CA VAL A 32 16.07 -14.64 19.30
C VAL A 32 14.70 -14.22 19.84
N ALA A 33 13.71 -15.10 19.69
CA ALA A 33 12.38 -14.97 20.28
C ALA A 33 11.80 -16.33 20.65
N ASP A 34 10.81 -16.31 21.52
CA ASP A 34 9.99 -17.49 21.89
C ASP A 34 8.51 -17.09 21.87
N MET A 35 7.70 -17.92 21.23
CA MET A 35 6.25 -17.73 21.10
C MET A 35 5.53 -18.91 21.72
N ALA A 36 5.25 -18.82 23.02
CA ALA A 36 4.57 -19.86 23.78
C ALA A 36 5.27 -21.25 23.67
N GLY A 37 6.59 -21.30 23.84
CA GLY A 37 7.40 -22.52 23.72
C GLY A 37 7.84 -22.87 22.29
N ASN A 38 7.60 -22.01 21.33
CA ASN A 38 8.03 -22.19 19.93
C ASN A 38 9.11 -21.14 19.58
N PRO A 39 10.39 -21.50 19.70
CA PRO A 39 11.48 -20.54 19.54
C PRO A 39 11.77 -20.22 18.07
N ILE A 40 12.02 -18.96 17.78
CA ILE A 40 12.77 -18.55 16.59
C ILE A 40 14.24 -18.70 16.95
N THR A 41 14.92 -19.70 16.40
CA THR A 41 16.34 -19.89 16.67
C THR A 41 17.19 -18.80 16.03
N THR A 42 18.35 -18.52 16.64
CA THR A 42 19.34 -17.61 16.07
C THR A 42 19.76 -18.06 14.66
N ALA A 43 19.88 -19.38 14.42
CA ALA A 43 20.21 -19.92 13.11
C ALA A 43 19.12 -19.60 12.06
N ALA A 44 17.84 -19.80 12.40
CA ALA A 44 16.72 -19.48 11.51
C ALA A 44 16.66 -17.98 11.24
N PHE A 45 16.81 -17.13 12.26
CA PHE A 45 16.85 -15.68 12.08
C PHE A 45 18.01 -15.26 11.15
N ASN A 46 19.21 -15.75 11.38
CA ASN A 46 20.39 -15.42 10.56
C ASN A 46 20.25 -15.91 9.12
N HIS A 47 19.63 -17.06 8.90
CA HIS A 47 19.30 -17.55 7.56
C HIS A 47 18.38 -16.56 6.83
N TRP A 48 17.28 -16.14 7.46
CA TRP A 48 16.36 -15.18 6.86
C TRP A 48 16.96 -13.77 6.70
N MET A 49 17.88 -13.37 7.59
CA MET A 49 18.68 -12.15 7.41
C MET A 49 19.55 -12.23 6.16
N PHE A 50 20.18 -13.37 5.90
CA PHE A 50 20.95 -13.59 4.67
C PHE A 50 20.05 -13.54 3.44
N VAL A 51 18.90 -14.19 3.45
CA VAL A 51 17.91 -14.17 2.36
C VAL A 51 17.42 -12.74 2.09
N ALA A 52 17.11 -11.97 3.14
CA ALA A 52 16.67 -10.58 3.01
C ALA A 52 17.79 -9.69 2.42
N ALA A 53 19.01 -9.80 2.94
CA ALA A 53 20.16 -9.02 2.46
C ALA A 53 20.48 -9.34 0.99
N LYS A 54 20.46 -10.63 0.63
CA LYS A 54 20.73 -11.08 -0.74
C LYS A 54 19.62 -10.70 -1.72
N GLY A 55 18.36 -10.77 -1.27
CA GLY A 55 17.22 -10.30 -2.04
C GLY A 55 17.30 -8.80 -2.35
N ASN A 56 17.69 -7.98 -1.37
CA ASN A 56 17.89 -6.55 -1.59
C ASN A 56 19.04 -6.28 -2.58
N ALA A 57 20.17 -6.98 -2.42
CA ALA A 57 21.33 -6.83 -3.33
C ALA A 57 21.00 -7.26 -4.77
N SER A 58 20.11 -8.24 -4.96
CA SER A 58 19.68 -8.68 -6.29
C SER A 58 18.91 -7.61 -7.07
N GLN A 59 18.28 -6.65 -6.36
CA GLN A 59 17.59 -5.50 -6.99
C GLN A 59 18.56 -4.37 -7.40
N ALA A 60 19.81 -4.41 -6.91
CA ALA A 60 20.86 -3.45 -7.24
C ALA A 60 22.15 -4.22 -7.58
N PRO A 61 22.30 -4.72 -8.82
CA PRO A 61 23.44 -5.53 -9.23
C PRO A 61 24.77 -4.83 -8.93
N GLY A 62 25.76 -5.61 -8.41
CA GLY A 62 27.05 -5.08 -8.00
C GLY A 62 27.15 -4.55 -6.57
N GLN A 63 26.04 -4.49 -5.85
CA GLN A 63 26.08 -4.13 -4.43
C GLN A 63 26.56 -5.30 -3.56
N PRO A 64 27.39 -5.03 -2.53
CA PRO A 64 27.87 -6.05 -1.62
C PRO A 64 26.72 -6.60 -0.76
N VAL A 65 26.79 -7.89 -0.44
CA VAL A 65 25.84 -8.53 0.48
C VAL A 65 26.42 -8.46 1.89
N ILE A 66 25.93 -7.51 2.69
CA ILE A 66 26.32 -7.35 4.10
C ILE A 66 25.21 -7.87 4.98
N VAL A 67 25.54 -8.83 5.86
CA VAL A 67 24.56 -9.48 6.75
C VAL A 67 24.92 -9.22 8.21
N PRO A 68 24.28 -8.28 8.90
CA PRO A 68 24.52 -7.99 10.30
C PRO A 68 23.81 -9.02 11.18
N THR A 69 24.55 -9.97 11.78
CA THR A 69 23.96 -11.10 12.53
C THR A 69 24.40 -11.18 13.99
N ASP A 70 25.28 -10.30 14.45
CA ASP A 70 25.94 -10.35 15.76
C ASP A 70 25.74 -9.08 16.62
N PRO A 71 24.46 -8.68 16.93
CA PRO A 71 24.21 -7.57 17.83
C PRO A 71 24.65 -7.91 19.27
N PRO A 72 25.07 -6.95 20.07
CA PRO A 72 25.19 -5.51 19.76
C PRO A 72 26.54 -5.09 19.17
N ASP A 73 27.50 -6.00 19.02
CA ASP A 73 28.88 -5.65 18.68
C ASP A 73 29.16 -5.55 17.18
N PHE A 74 28.43 -6.30 16.36
CA PHE A 74 28.51 -6.27 14.88
C PHE A 74 29.93 -6.51 14.32
N LYS A 75 30.79 -7.28 15.01
CA LYS A 75 32.17 -7.57 14.57
C LYS A 75 32.20 -8.25 13.20
N GLY A 76 31.25 -9.19 12.97
CA GLY A 76 31.10 -9.88 11.70
C GLY A 76 30.67 -8.95 10.57
N CYS A 77 29.73 -8.05 10.82
CA CYS A 77 29.28 -7.05 9.88
C CYS A 77 30.42 -6.08 9.53
N ILE A 78 31.14 -5.53 10.51
CA ILE A 78 32.29 -4.63 10.30
C ILE A 78 33.35 -5.30 9.42
N SER A 79 33.67 -6.57 9.71
CA SER A 79 34.61 -7.36 8.91
C SER A 79 34.15 -7.53 7.45
N GLN A 80 32.86 -7.83 7.25
CA GLN A 80 32.27 -7.94 5.89
C GLN A 80 32.35 -6.61 5.14
N VAL A 81 32.01 -5.48 5.78
CA VAL A 81 32.07 -4.13 5.18
C VAL A 81 33.49 -3.82 4.72
N ARG A 82 34.49 -4.01 5.58
CA ARG A 82 35.91 -3.72 5.23
C ARG A 82 36.41 -4.57 4.07
N LYS A 83 35.98 -5.84 4.02
CA LYS A 83 36.40 -6.76 2.96
C LYS A 83 35.71 -6.48 1.63
N GLN A 84 34.43 -6.11 1.64
CA GLN A 84 33.63 -5.99 0.43
C GLN A 84 33.52 -4.57 -0.11
N ILE A 85 33.81 -3.54 0.74
CA ILE A 85 33.72 -2.12 0.38
C ILE A 85 35.05 -1.43 0.67
N PRO A 86 36.03 -1.48 -0.27
CA PRO A 86 37.38 -0.94 -0.06
C PRO A 86 37.42 0.53 0.36
N SER A 87 36.47 1.33 -0.11
CA SER A 87 36.35 2.75 0.25
C SER A 87 36.07 2.98 1.74
N LEU A 88 35.49 1.99 2.44
CA LEU A 88 35.18 2.02 3.87
C LEU A 88 36.24 1.31 4.74
N ALA A 89 37.30 0.75 4.15
CA ALA A 89 38.29 -0.02 4.89
C ALA A 89 38.97 0.76 6.04
N LYS A 90 39.13 2.09 5.90
CA LYS A 90 39.72 2.99 6.90
C LYS A 90 38.71 3.70 7.81
N THR A 91 37.40 3.42 7.65
CA THR A 91 36.35 4.00 8.49
C THR A 91 36.46 3.47 9.92
N SER A 92 36.23 4.33 10.91
CA SER A 92 36.35 3.95 12.32
C SER A 92 35.37 2.84 12.71
N ASP A 93 35.75 1.99 13.67
CA ASP A 93 34.88 0.93 14.20
C ASP A 93 33.59 1.49 14.77
N LYS A 94 33.64 2.67 15.42
CA LYS A 94 32.45 3.33 15.96
C LYS A 94 31.44 3.65 14.87
N GLN A 95 31.90 4.20 13.74
CA GLN A 95 31.03 4.52 12.62
C GLN A 95 30.48 3.24 11.98
N LEU A 96 31.32 2.28 11.64
CA LEU A 96 30.90 1.01 11.05
C LEU A 96 29.93 0.24 11.96
N LYS A 97 30.14 0.27 13.28
CA LYS A 97 29.21 -0.32 14.25
C LYS A 97 27.84 0.35 14.19
N SER A 98 27.81 1.69 14.07
CA SER A 98 26.55 2.44 13.91
C SER A 98 25.82 2.07 12.61
N ASP A 99 26.56 1.99 11.50
CA ASP A 99 26.00 1.64 10.19
C ASP A 99 25.47 0.20 10.17
N CYS A 100 26.23 -0.74 10.74
CA CYS A 100 25.80 -2.13 10.92
C CYS A 100 24.55 -2.26 11.81
N ASN A 101 24.47 -1.45 12.87
CA ASN A 101 23.29 -1.41 13.74
C ASN A 101 22.06 -0.87 12.99
N GLN A 102 22.22 0.16 12.18
CA GLN A 102 21.13 0.69 11.35
C GLN A 102 20.64 -0.34 10.33
N LEU A 103 21.58 -1.01 9.65
CA LEU A 103 21.25 -2.09 8.72
C LEU A 103 20.56 -3.26 9.42
N PHE A 104 21.05 -3.67 10.62
CA PHE A 104 20.43 -4.70 11.44
C PHE A 104 19.00 -4.31 11.84
N THR A 105 18.79 -3.06 12.29
CA THR A 105 17.46 -2.60 12.70
C THR A 105 16.49 -2.65 11.53
N SER A 106 16.92 -2.24 10.33
CA SER A 106 16.07 -2.25 9.14
C SER A 106 15.72 -3.67 8.68
N LEU A 107 16.73 -4.50 8.41
CA LEU A 107 16.53 -5.88 7.92
C LEU A 107 15.95 -6.79 9.02
N GLY A 108 16.48 -6.67 10.24
CA GLY A 108 16.08 -7.51 11.36
C GLY A 108 14.62 -7.31 11.75
N SER A 109 14.12 -6.07 11.70
CA SER A 109 12.71 -5.80 11.95
C SER A 109 11.80 -6.50 10.92
N GLN A 110 12.17 -6.46 9.64
CA GLN A 110 11.41 -7.13 8.57
C GLN A 110 11.42 -8.66 8.74
N VAL A 111 12.59 -9.23 9.05
CA VAL A 111 12.74 -10.68 9.26
C VAL A 111 11.97 -11.14 10.49
N MET A 112 12.08 -10.41 11.60
CA MET A 112 11.34 -10.74 12.83
C MET A 112 9.83 -10.64 12.62
N ASP A 113 9.33 -9.56 11.99
CA ASP A 113 7.91 -9.39 11.66
C ASP A 113 7.39 -10.59 10.85
N PHE A 114 8.11 -10.97 9.80
CA PHE A 114 7.77 -12.13 8.99
C PHE A 114 7.70 -13.43 9.79
N LEU A 115 8.73 -13.73 10.59
CA LEU A 115 8.82 -14.98 11.36
C LEU A 115 7.79 -15.05 12.50
N ILE A 116 7.58 -13.93 13.19
CA ILE A 116 6.57 -13.82 14.25
C ILE A 116 5.17 -13.99 13.67
N LYS A 117 4.84 -13.26 12.60
CA LYS A 117 3.52 -13.36 11.95
C LYS A 117 3.29 -14.74 11.35
N ALA A 118 4.32 -15.35 10.74
CA ALA A 118 4.21 -16.71 10.25
C ALA A 118 3.78 -17.69 11.36
N TYR A 119 4.36 -17.56 12.56
CA TYR A 119 3.92 -18.34 13.71
C TYR A 119 2.49 -17.98 14.15
N TRP A 120 2.17 -16.70 14.31
CA TRP A 120 0.86 -16.23 14.73
C TRP A 120 -0.27 -16.75 13.82
N TYR A 121 -0.05 -16.70 12.50
CA TYR A 121 -1.03 -17.22 11.54
C TYR A 121 -1.20 -18.73 11.64
N GLN A 122 -0.09 -19.48 11.78
CA GLN A 122 -0.15 -20.93 11.98
C GLN A 122 -0.90 -21.29 13.26
N ALA A 123 -0.57 -20.64 14.37
CA ALA A 123 -1.22 -20.85 15.65
C ALA A 123 -2.71 -20.44 15.63
N THR A 124 -3.04 -19.33 14.97
CA THR A 124 -4.43 -18.90 14.78
C THR A 124 -5.21 -19.90 13.92
N ALA A 125 -4.62 -20.36 12.81
CA ALA A 125 -5.25 -21.36 11.95
C ALA A 125 -5.48 -22.69 12.69
N ALA A 126 -4.50 -23.14 13.47
CA ALA A 126 -4.63 -24.34 14.30
C ALA A 126 -5.78 -24.22 15.30
N ARG A 127 -5.90 -23.09 16.00
CA ARG A 127 -7.02 -22.78 16.91
C ARG A 127 -8.39 -22.78 16.22
N LEU A 128 -8.42 -22.31 14.97
CA LEU A 128 -9.64 -22.27 14.14
C LEU A 128 -9.87 -23.58 13.37
N HIS A 129 -9.07 -24.61 13.61
CA HIS A 129 -9.12 -25.90 12.90
C HIS A 129 -8.98 -25.78 11.37
N LEU A 130 -8.31 -24.73 10.90
CA LEU A 130 -7.99 -24.54 9.48
C LEU A 130 -6.71 -25.31 9.13
N LYS A 131 -6.85 -26.27 8.24
CA LYS A 131 -5.72 -27.09 7.77
C LYS A 131 -5.27 -26.65 6.38
N VAL A 132 -3.97 -26.60 6.16
CA VAL A 132 -3.33 -26.48 4.84
C VAL A 132 -2.50 -27.73 4.63
N THR A 133 -2.88 -28.53 3.64
CA THR A 133 -2.21 -29.80 3.33
C THR A 133 -0.95 -29.58 2.50
N ASP A 134 -0.05 -30.56 2.51
CA ASP A 134 1.15 -30.50 1.65
C ASP A 134 0.78 -30.48 0.15
N ALA A 135 -0.29 -31.18 -0.24
CA ALA A 135 -0.81 -31.15 -1.61
C ALA A 135 -1.25 -29.74 -2.03
N GLU A 136 -1.97 -29.01 -1.16
CA GLU A 136 -2.36 -27.61 -1.42
C GLU A 136 -1.13 -26.71 -1.58
N VAL A 137 -0.10 -26.91 -0.74
CA VAL A 137 1.16 -26.15 -0.82
C VAL A 137 1.89 -26.44 -2.13
N GLN A 138 2.02 -27.72 -2.52
CA GLN A 138 2.67 -28.10 -3.78
C GLN A 138 1.91 -27.58 -4.99
N GLN A 139 0.60 -27.69 -5.01
CA GLN A 139 -0.24 -27.13 -6.09
C GLN A 139 -0.08 -25.62 -6.21
N ALA A 140 -0.16 -24.89 -5.09
CA ALA A 140 0.01 -23.45 -5.08
C ALA A 140 1.43 -23.03 -5.53
N PHE A 141 2.45 -23.78 -5.12
CA PHE A 141 3.82 -23.57 -5.55
C PHE A 141 3.96 -23.78 -7.08
N GLN A 142 3.46 -24.88 -7.63
CA GLN A 142 3.57 -25.15 -9.06
C GLN A 142 2.85 -24.09 -9.89
N THR A 143 1.65 -23.67 -9.46
CA THR A 143 0.89 -22.59 -10.10
C THR A 143 1.69 -21.28 -10.11
N ALA A 144 2.22 -20.87 -8.95
CA ALA A 144 3.00 -19.64 -8.85
C ALA A 144 4.29 -19.71 -9.67
N LYS A 145 4.99 -20.86 -9.64
CA LYS A 145 6.21 -21.09 -10.43
C LYS A 145 5.94 -20.94 -11.93
N GLN A 146 4.89 -21.58 -12.45
CA GLN A 146 4.51 -21.49 -13.87
C GLN A 146 4.14 -20.08 -14.31
N GLN A 147 3.50 -19.29 -13.41
CA GLN A 147 3.11 -17.91 -13.70
C GLN A 147 4.29 -16.94 -13.67
N GLN A 148 5.29 -17.20 -12.82
CA GLN A 148 6.38 -16.25 -12.57
C GLN A 148 7.68 -16.58 -13.31
N PHE A 149 7.90 -17.84 -13.65
CA PHE A 149 9.14 -18.29 -14.27
C PHE A 149 8.86 -19.04 -15.57
N PRO A 150 9.39 -18.53 -16.71
CA PRO A 150 9.16 -19.15 -18.01
C PRO A 150 9.82 -20.54 -18.15
N THR A 151 10.87 -20.81 -17.37
CA THR A 151 11.61 -22.07 -17.38
C THR A 151 12.07 -22.47 -15.97
N ASP A 152 12.38 -23.75 -15.80
CA ASP A 152 12.99 -24.25 -14.56
C ASP A 152 14.37 -23.63 -14.30
N ALA A 153 15.14 -23.36 -15.34
CA ALA A 153 16.44 -22.69 -15.24
C ALA A 153 16.29 -21.26 -14.67
N ALA A 154 15.26 -20.52 -15.11
CA ALA A 154 14.96 -19.19 -14.55
C ALA A 154 14.63 -19.26 -13.06
N PHE A 155 13.88 -20.27 -12.65
CA PHE A 155 13.59 -20.50 -11.23
C PHE A 155 14.84 -20.86 -10.42
N GLN A 156 15.74 -21.71 -10.94
CA GLN A 156 17.01 -22.03 -10.28
C GLN A 156 17.92 -20.80 -10.17
N THR A 157 17.95 -19.97 -11.21
CA THR A 157 18.66 -18.69 -11.19
C THR A 157 18.12 -17.79 -10.08
N PHE A 158 16.81 -17.67 -9.95
CA PHE A 158 16.15 -16.92 -8.87
C PHE A 158 16.57 -17.42 -7.48
N LEU A 159 16.54 -18.74 -7.24
CA LEU A 159 16.97 -19.32 -5.94
C LEU A 159 18.43 -18.96 -5.64
N THR A 160 19.31 -19.09 -6.64
CA THR A 160 20.72 -18.74 -6.48
C THR A 160 20.95 -17.26 -6.20
N GLN A 161 20.26 -16.39 -6.93
CA GLN A 161 20.36 -14.94 -6.76
C GLN A 161 19.83 -14.44 -5.42
N THR A 162 18.71 -15.01 -4.96
CA THR A 162 18.09 -14.59 -3.69
C THR A 162 18.60 -15.35 -2.47
N GLY A 163 19.38 -16.42 -2.67
CA GLY A 163 19.87 -17.29 -1.60
C GLY A 163 18.78 -18.11 -0.92
N GLN A 164 17.59 -18.18 -1.52
CA GLN A 164 16.48 -18.97 -1.00
C GLN A 164 16.65 -20.45 -1.36
N THR A 165 16.19 -21.32 -0.49
CA THR A 165 16.08 -22.75 -0.71
C THR A 165 14.64 -23.11 -1.13
N MET A 166 14.47 -24.32 -1.67
CA MET A 166 13.12 -24.84 -1.94
C MET A 166 12.26 -24.89 -0.65
N GLN A 167 12.88 -25.19 0.49
CA GLN A 167 12.18 -25.21 1.78
C GLN A 167 11.66 -23.83 2.17
N ASP A 168 12.44 -22.78 1.93
CA ASP A 168 12.01 -21.38 2.18
C ASP A 168 10.81 -21.01 1.31
N ILE A 169 10.85 -21.40 0.04
CA ILE A 169 9.73 -21.16 -0.89
C ILE A 169 8.48 -21.88 -0.41
N LEU A 170 8.58 -23.18 -0.10
CA LEU A 170 7.44 -23.97 0.38
C LEU A 170 6.90 -23.47 1.71
N PHE A 171 7.78 -23.02 2.62
CA PHE A 171 7.38 -22.39 3.88
C PHE A 171 6.55 -21.11 3.60
N ARG A 172 7.06 -20.20 2.77
CA ARG A 172 6.32 -18.97 2.41
C ARG A 172 5.00 -19.28 1.73
N VAL A 173 4.97 -20.25 0.82
CA VAL A 173 3.71 -20.68 0.16
C VAL A 173 2.72 -21.21 1.19
N ARG A 174 3.17 -22.03 2.16
CA ARG A 174 2.32 -22.54 3.24
C ARG A 174 1.71 -21.39 4.07
N ILE A 175 2.55 -20.44 4.50
CA ILE A 175 2.08 -19.27 5.26
C ILE A 175 1.04 -18.46 4.45
N ASN A 176 1.29 -18.25 3.14
CA ASN A 176 0.34 -17.57 2.27
C ASN A 176 -1.00 -18.33 2.13
N GLN A 177 -0.98 -19.67 2.02
CA GLN A 177 -2.23 -20.46 1.98
C GLN A 177 -2.99 -20.39 3.32
N ILE A 178 -2.26 -20.44 4.45
CA ILE A 178 -2.86 -20.23 5.78
C ILE A 178 -3.52 -18.86 5.84
N PHE A 179 -2.79 -17.81 5.48
CA PHE A 179 -3.30 -16.43 5.49
C PHE A 179 -4.54 -16.26 4.59
N LYS A 180 -4.52 -16.82 3.39
CA LYS A 180 -5.71 -16.85 2.50
C LYS A 180 -6.93 -17.50 3.17
N LYS A 181 -6.75 -18.62 3.88
CA LYS A 181 -7.84 -19.27 4.61
C LYS A 181 -8.33 -18.43 5.79
N LEU A 182 -7.44 -17.72 6.48
CA LEU A 182 -7.81 -16.78 7.54
C LEU A 182 -8.59 -15.59 6.97
N LEU A 183 -8.13 -15.00 5.85
CA LEU A 183 -8.84 -13.93 5.15
C LEU A 183 -10.25 -14.36 4.73
N ALA A 184 -10.39 -15.56 4.16
CA ALA A 184 -11.68 -16.07 3.72
C ALA A 184 -12.71 -16.19 4.86
N LYS A 185 -12.26 -16.31 6.13
CA LYS A 185 -13.13 -16.26 7.30
C LYS A 185 -13.60 -14.85 7.67
N GLN A 186 -12.88 -13.83 7.24
CA GLN A 186 -13.15 -12.42 7.55
C GLN A 186 -13.78 -11.65 6.39
N THR A 187 -13.64 -12.15 5.14
CA THR A 187 -14.25 -11.51 3.98
C THR A 187 -15.73 -11.85 3.87
N SER A 188 -16.55 -10.84 3.64
CA SER A 188 -17.95 -10.98 3.27
C SER A 188 -18.15 -10.74 1.78
N THR A 189 -19.14 -11.42 1.20
CA THR A 189 -19.54 -11.17 -0.18
C THR A 189 -20.17 -9.79 -0.30
N VAL A 190 -19.77 -9.02 -1.29
CA VAL A 190 -20.36 -7.71 -1.60
C VAL A 190 -21.79 -7.92 -2.13
N THR A 191 -22.77 -7.37 -1.42
CA THR A 191 -24.19 -7.47 -1.76
C THR A 191 -24.64 -6.35 -2.71
N ASP A 192 -25.73 -6.58 -3.45
CA ASP A 192 -26.31 -5.55 -4.33
C ASP A 192 -26.85 -4.35 -3.55
N ALA A 193 -27.29 -4.55 -2.30
CA ALA A 193 -27.67 -3.46 -1.40
C ALA A 193 -26.47 -2.53 -1.09
N GLN A 194 -25.29 -3.09 -0.84
CA GLN A 194 -24.07 -2.29 -0.62
C GLN A 194 -23.67 -1.53 -1.89
N ILE A 195 -23.80 -2.17 -3.06
CA ILE A 195 -23.52 -1.52 -4.36
C ILE A 195 -24.46 -0.35 -4.59
N SER A 196 -25.77 -0.53 -4.36
CA SER A 196 -26.77 0.52 -4.51
C SER A 196 -26.54 1.68 -3.54
N SER A 197 -26.21 1.36 -2.28
CA SER A 197 -25.87 2.35 -1.27
C SER A 197 -24.63 3.15 -1.63
N TYR A 198 -23.58 2.47 -2.09
CA TYR A 198 -22.34 3.14 -2.55
C TYR A 198 -22.62 4.07 -3.73
N TYR A 199 -23.34 3.58 -4.74
CA TYR A 199 -23.71 4.37 -5.89
C TYR A 199 -24.47 5.65 -5.49
N SER A 200 -25.50 5.52 -4.65
CA SER A 200 -26.35 6.64 -4.21
C SER A 200 -25.56 7.69 -3.43
N SER A 201 -24.61 7.25 -2.60
CA SER A 201 -23.77 8.16 -1.79
C SER A 201 -22.60 8.77 -2.56
N HIS A 202 -22.27 8.27 -3.76
CA HIS A 202 -21.14 8.69 -4.56
C HIS A 202 -21.51 9.05 -6.01
N LEU A 203 -22.70 9.58 -6.24
CA LEU A 203 -23.23 9.87 -7.57
C LEU A 203 -22.27 10.73 -8.43
N SER A 204 -21.58 11.69 -7.82
CA SER A 204 -20.61 12.54 -8.50
C SER A 204 -19.43 11.79 -9.12
N GLN A 205 -19.09 10.59 -8.62
CA GLN A 205 -18.01 9.76 -9.16
C GLN A 205 -18.42 9.00 -10.44
N PHE A 206 -19.73 8.88 -10.68
CA PHE A 206 -20.30 8.10 -11.78
C PHE A 206 -20.92 8.99 -12.88
N GLY A 207 -20.47 10.24 -12.97
CA GLY A 207 -20.95 11.15 -13.96
C GLY A 207 -20.00 12.30 -14.20
N THR A 208 -20.35 13.12 -15.18
CA THR A 208 -19.70 14.41 -15.39
C THR A 208 -20.69 15.51 -15.00
N PRO A 209 -20.28 16.51 -14.23
CA PRO A 209 -21.18 17.63 -13.92
C PRO A 209 -21.56 18.42 -15.18
N GLU A 210 -22.69 19.12 -15.12
CA GLU A 210 -23.01 20.14 -16.10
C GLU A 210 -21.90 21.20 -16.08
N SER A 211 -21.44 21.63 -17.25
CA SER A 211 -20.49 22.72 -17.39
C SER A 211 -20.97 23.75 -18.41
N ARG A 212 -20.57 25.00 -18.21
CA ARG A 212 -20.95 26.12 -19.03
C ARG A 212 -19.73 26.92 -19.46
N ASP A 213 -19.75 27.37 -20.71
CA ASP A 213 -18.84 28.42 -21.13
C ASP A 213 -19.59 29.73 -20.94
N ILE A 214 -19.01 30.65 -20.17
CA ILE A 214 -19.60 31.96 -19.88
C ILE A 214 -18.63 33.08 -20.26
N ARG A 215 -19.16 34.23 -20.64
CA ARG A 215 -18.39 35.48 -20.76
C ARG A 215 -18.82 36.40 -19.64
N ILE A 216 -17.86 37.07 -19.00
CA ILE A 216 -18.11 37.98 -17.90
C ILE A 216 -17.40 39.33 -18.12
N ILE A 217 -18.04 40.38 -17.70
CA ILE A 217 -17.42 41.71 -17.47
C ILE A 217 -17.66 42.02 -16.01
N ARG A 218 -16.61 42.02 -15.21
CA ARG A 218 -16.66 42.38 -13.77
C ARG A 218 -16.24 43.84 -13.62
N THR A 219 -17.03 44.65 -12.90
CA THR A 219 -16.76 46.07 -12.66
C THR A 219 -16.88 46.39 -11.15
N ASN A 220 -16.28 47.50 -10.73
CA ASN A 220 -16.33 47.89 -9.32
C ASN A 220 -17.67 48.50 -8.90
N ASN A 221 -18.49 49.00 -9.84
CA ASN A 221 -19.76 49.63 -9.52
C ASN A 221 -20.83 49.38 -10.61
N GLN A 222 -22.09 49.54 -10.21
CA GLN A 222 -23.25 49.27 -11.03
C GLN A 222 -23.30 50.15 -12.30
N LYS A 223 -22.87 51.42 -12.24
CA LYS A 223 -22.89 52.34 -13.36
C LYS A 223 -21.97 51.88 -14.50
N GLN A 224 -20.77 51.38 -14.13
CA GLN A 224 -19.82 50.80 -15.11
C GLN A 224 -20.37 49.49 -15.69
N ALA A 225 -21.01 48.65 -14.90
CA ALA A 225 -21.63 47.44 -15.40
C ALA A 225 -22.78 47.74 -16.39
N ALA A 226 -23.63 48.72 -16.05
CA ALA A 226 -24.69 49.16 -16.97
C ALA A 226 -24.14 49.74 -18.29
N ALA A 227 -23.04 50.50 -18.24
CA ALA A 227 -22.37 51.01 -19.43
C ALA A 227 -21.75 49.88 -20.27
N ALA A 228 -21.14 48.88 -19.62
CA ALA A 228 -20.62 47.68 -20.31
C ALA A 228 -21.75 46.89 -20.98
N LYS A 229 -22.89 46.71 -20.29
CA LYS A 229 -24.05 46.03 -20.87
C LYS A 229 -24.60 46.78 -22.08
N ALA A 230 -24.77 48.08 -21.97
CA ALA A 230 -25.24 48.93 -23.10
C ALA A 230 -24.29 48.87 -24.30
N ALA A 231 -22.96 48.88 -24.07
CA ALA A 231 -21.97 48.72 -25.12
C ALA A 231 -22.10 47.38 -25.86
N LEU A 232 -22.29 46.27 -25.14
CA LEU A 232 -22.54 44.95 -25.73
C LEU A 232 -23.86 44.90 -26.49
N GLN A 233 -24.92 45.50 -25.94
CA GLN A 233 -26.22 45.62 -26.62
C GLN A 233 -26.14 46.48 -27.90
N GLY A 234 -25.25 47.46 -27.91
CA GLY A 234 -24.93 48.27 -29.08
C GLY A 234 -24.02 47.61 -30.11
N GLY A 235 -23.69 46.31 -29.92
CA GLY A 235 -22.91 45.53 -30.89
C GLY A 235 -21.39 45.62 -30.73
N GLN A 236 -20.88 46.27 -29.69
CA GLN A 236 -19.43 46.23 -29.42
C GLN A 236 -18.97 44.81 -29.06
N SER A 237 -17.74 44.48 -29.49
CA SER A 237 -17.21 43.16 -29.24
C SER A 237 -16.95 42.91 -27.76
N TRP A 238 -17.10 41.66 -27.31
CA TRP A 238 -16.76 41.24 -25.94
C TRP A 238 -15.29 41.55 -25.60
N ASN A 239 -14.38 41.45 -26.55
CA ASN A 239 -12.97 41.78 -26.36
C ASN A 239 -12.77 43.26 -26.02
N ASP A 240 -13.42 44.17 -26.76
CA ASP A 240 -13.27 45.60 -26.56
C ASP A 240 -13.93 46.03 -25.25
N VAL A 241 -15.13 45.52 -24.97
CA VAL A 241 -15.85 45.82 -23.74
C VAL A 241 -15.10 45.26 -22.53
N ALA A 242 -14.54 44.04 -22.61
CA ALA A 242 -13.72 43.49 -21.55
C ALA A 242 -12.45 44.31 -21.28
N LYS A 243 -11.75 44.70 -22.33
CA LYS A 243 -10.56 45.58 -22.22
C LYS A 243 -10.89 46.91 -21.58
N LYS A 244 -12.04 47.51 -21.95
CA LYS A 244 -12.45 48.86 -21.50
C LYS A 244 -12.98 48.84 -20.07
N TYR A 245 -13.84 47.91 -19.71
CA TYR A 245 -14.64 47.98 -18.48
C TYR A 245 -14.27 46.93 -17.42
N SER A 246 -13.72 45.76 -17.83
CA SER A 246 -13.50 44.67 -16.88
C SER A 246 -12.31 44.95 -15.98
N VAL A 247 -12.51 44.71 -14.67
CA VAL A 247 -11.44 44.69 -13.67
C VAL A 247 -10.97 43.25 -13.38
N ASP A 248 -11.55 42.27 -14.07
CA ASP A 248 -11.14 40.88 -13.92
C ASP A 248 -9.90 40.56 -14.78
N THR A 249 -8.75 40.49 -14.14
CA THR A 249 -7.47 40.32 -14.85
C THR A 249 -7.33 38.94 -15.50
N ALA A 250 -8.01 37.92 -14.99
CA ALA A 250 -7.93 36.56 -15.49
C ALA A 250 -8.59 36.36 -16.85
N THR A 251 -9.68 37.09 -17.11
CA THR A 251 -10.50 36.94 -18.32
C THR A 251 -10.49 38.16 -19.25
N LYS A 252 -10.06 39.33 -18.76
CA LYS A 252 -10.07 40.58 -19.49
C LYS A 252 -9.42 40.49 -20.89
N SER A 253 -8.27 39.83 -21.00
CA SER A 253 -7.53 39.65 -22.24
C SER A 253 -8.17 38.63 -23.19
N LYS A 254 -9.11 37.82 -22.70
CA LYS A 254 -9.81 36.76 -23.44
C LYS A 254 -11.26 37.12 -23.72
N GLY A 255 -11.60 38.43 -23.71
CA GLY A 255 -12.98 38.90 -23.90
C GLY A 255 -13.94 38.40 -22.84
N GLY A 256 -13.46 38.23 -21.61
CA GLY A 256 -14.25 37.77 -20.48
C GLY A 256 -14.57 36.27 -20.46
N LEU A 257 -13.95 35.45 -21.34
CA LEU A 257 -14.29 34.03 -21.46
C LEU A 257 -13.78 33.17 -20.28
N LEU A 258 -14.71 32.45 -19.69
CA LEU A 258 -14.50 31.33 -18.75
C LEU A 258 -15.09 30.08 -19.40
N SER A 259 -14.26 29.09 -19.66
CA SER A 259 -14.68 27.85 -20.33
C SER A 259 -14.81 26.70 -19.33
N GLY A 260 -15.84 25.87 -19.49
CA GLY A 260 -16.01 24.63 -18.72
C GLY A 260 -16.35 24.84 -17.24
N VAL A 261 -16.94 25.98 -16.87
CA VAL A 261 -17.34 26.32 -15.51
C VAL A 261 -18.36 25.30 -15.01
N THR A 262 -18.08 24.69 -13.85
CA THR A 262 -19.00 23.79 -13.15
C THR A 262 -19.55 24.48 -11.89
N ARG A 263 -20.68 23.99 -11.37
CA ARG A 263 -21.29 24.56 -10.15
C ARG A 263 -20.30 24.64 -9.00
N GLY A 264 -20.31 25.75 -8.29
CA GLY A 264 -19.46 26.01 -7.13
C GLY A 264 -18.04 26.47 -7.47
N GLN A 265 -17.68 26.67 -8.72
CA GLN A 265 -16.38 27.22 -9.13
C GLN A 265 -16.34 28.74 -9.07
N GLU A 266 -17.47 29.38 -9.31
CA GLU A 266 -17.59 30.84 -9.26
C GLU A 266 -18.20 31.30 -7.91
N GLU A 267 -18.12 32.59 -7.64
CA GLU A 267 -18.79 33.14 -6.47
C GLU A 267 -20.31 32.89 -6.53
N GLN A 268 -20.96 32.80 -5.38
CA GLN A 268 -22.32 32.30 -5.24
C GLN A 268 -23.37 33.02 -6.13
N ALA A 269 -23.29 34.35 -6.27
CA ALA A 269 -24.25 35.10 -7.05
C ALA A 269 -24.08 34.79 -8.55
N LEU A 270 -22.84 34.79 -9.05
CA LEU A 270 -22.53 34.50 -10.43
C LEU A 270 -22.81 33.01 -10.76
N ASP A 271 -22.45 32.10 -9.88
CA ASP A 271 -22.74 30.67 -10.03
C ASP A 271 -24.24 30.42 -10.20
N LYS A 272 -25.04 30.89 -9.23
CA LYS A 272 -26.49 30.74 -9.28
C LYS A 272 -27.09 31.35 -10.55
N ALA A 273 -26.66 32.55 -10.95
CA ALA A 273 -27.19 33.26 -12.10
C ALA A 273 -26.77 32.61 -13.42
N SER A 274 -25.49 32.24 -13.57
CA SER A 274 -24.98 31.64 -14.79
C SER A 274 -25.58 30.25 -15.05
N PHE A 275 -25.89 29.47 -14.00
CA PHE A 275 -26.54 28.16 -14.15
C PHE A 275 -28.05 28.21 -14.34
N SER A 276 -28.66 29.38 -14.19
CA SER A 276 -30.10 29.62 -14.49
C SER A 276 -30.33 30.34 -15.83
N ALA A 277 -29.31 31.05 -16.30
CA ALA A 277 -29.45 31.89 -17.50
C ALA A 277 -29.63 31.08 -18.79
N PRO A 278 -30.46 31.53 -19.71
CA PRO A 278 -30.55 30.95 -21.06
C PRO A 278 -29.28 31.28 -21.87
N ILE A 279 -28.96 30.37 -22.83
CA ILE A 279 -27.81 30.55 -23.74
C ILE A 279 -28.00 31.79 -24.62
N ASN A 280 -26.91 32.50 -24.88
CA ASN A 280 -26.82 33.67 -25.76
C ASN A 280 -27.79 34.80 -25.34
N LYS A 281 -28.01 34.96 -24.05
CA LYS A 281 -28.76 36.07 -23.49
C LYS A 281 -27.90 36.85 -22.51
N LEU A 282 -27.70 38.14 -22.84
CA LEU A 282 -26.93 39.06 -22.00
C LEU A 282 -27.68 39.33 -20.69
N GLN A 283 -27.03 39.11 -19.59
CA GLN A 283 -27.55 39.21 -18.21
C GLN A 283 -26.85 40.35 -17.44
N GLY A 284 -27.42 40.74 -16.31
CA GLY A 284 -26.85 41.73 -15.42
C GLY A 284 -27.40 43.14 -15.65
N PRO A 285 -26.93 44.17 -14.93
CA PRO A 285 -25.90 44.09 -13.88
C PRO A 285 -26.32 43.18 -12.69
N LEU A 286 -25.46 42.25 -12.33
CA LEU A 286 -25.63 41.35 -11.18
C LEU A 286 -24.64 41.78 -10.10
N HIS A 287 -25.12 42.05 -8.88
CA HIS A 287 -24.25 42.34 -7.74
C HIS A 287 -23.75 41.04 -7.11
N GLY A 288 -22.45 40.90 -7.00
CA GLY A 288 -21.78 39.80 -6.34
C GLY A 288 -20.74 40.28 -5.32
N THR A 289 -20.05 39.34 -4.68
CA THR A 289 -19.04 39.61 -3.64
C THR A 289 -17.87 40.46 -4.16
N PHE A 290 -17.48 40.25 -5.41
CA PHE A 290 -16.31 40.93 -6.02
C PHE A 290 -16.67 42.11 -6.94
N GLY A 291 -17.91 42.57 -6.89
CA GLY A 291 -18.38 43.69 -7.68
C GLY A 291 -19.63 43.40 -8.52
N TYR A 292 -19.77 44.07 -9.65
CA TYR A 292 -20.93 43.94 -10.52
C TYR A 292 -20.55 43.20 -11.81
N TYR A 293 -21.40 42.25 -12.22
CA TYR A 293 -21.19 41.41 -13.37
C TYR A 293 -22.20 41.67 -14.47
N VAL A 294 -21.71 41.76 -15.70
CA VAL A 294 -22.47 41.53 -16.91
C VAL A 294 -21.97 40.24 -17.50
N PHE A 295 -22.86 39.34 -17.84
CA PHE A 295 -22.45 38.01 -18.30
C PHE A 295 -23.39 37.44 -19.35
N GLU A 296 -22.92 36.46 -20.08
CA GLU A 296 -23.64 35.65 -21.04
C GLU A 296 -23.17 34.22 -21.01
N VAL A 297 -24.08 33.27 -20.99
CA VAL A 297 -23.79 31.86 -21.17
C VAL A 297 -23.71 31.57 -22.66
N THR A 298 -22.54 31.18 -23.15
CA THR A 298 -22.33 30.94 -24.60
C THR A 298 -22.49 29.45 -24.97
N LYS A 299 -22.30 28.56 -24.02
CA LYS A 299 -22.44 27.11 -24.24
C LYS A 299 -22.85 26.41 -22.96
N VAL A 300 -23.68 25.36 -23.09
CA VAL A 300 -24.04 24.46 -22.02
C VAL A 300 -23.69 23.05 -22.45
N LYS A 301 -22.86 22.38 -21.69
CA LYS A 301 -22.61 20.94 -21.78
C LYS A 301 -23.34 20.28 -20.65
N LYS A 302 -24.41 19.55 -20.98
CA LYS A 302 -25.20 18.81 -19.98
C LYS A 302 -24.32 17.81 -19.25
N GLY A 303 -24.54 17.70 -17.96
CA GLY A 303 -23.96 16.63 -17.16
C GLY A 303 -24.45 15.26 -17.66
N THR A 304 -23.63 14.24 -17.41
CA THR A 304 -24.00 12.86 -17.67
C THR A 304 -23.97 12.09 -16.37
N GLN A 305 -24.84 11.10 -16.21
CA GLN A 305 -24.85 10.19 -15.07
C GLN A 305 -24.86 8.76 -15.61
N GLN A 306 -23.89 7.97 -15.24
CA GLN A 306 -23.92 6.53 -15.51
C GLN A 306 -25.06 5.90 -14.71
N SER A 307 -25.76 4.95 -15.30
CA SER A 307 -26.73 4.15 -14.54
C SER A 307 -26.05 3.25 -13.53
N LEU A 308 -26.77 2.87 -12.47
CA LEU A 308 -26.30 1.89 -11.49
C LEU A 308 -25.78 0.62 -12.17
N ALA A 309 -26.50 0.10 -13.18
CA ALA A 309 -26.09 -1.10 -13.91
C ALA A 309 -24.70 -0.97 -14.57
N LYS A 310 -24.41 0.20 -15.16
CA LYS A 310 -23.08 0.48 -15.76
C LYS A 310 -21.99 0.68 -14.71
N ALA A 311 -22.32 1.25 -13.55
CA ALA A 311 -21.39 1.48 -12.46
C ALA A 311 -21.13 0.23 -11.60
N THR A 312 -22.07 -0.73 -11.58
CA THR A 312 -22.02 -1.94 -10.73
C THR A 312 -20.68 -2.70 -10.79
N PRO A 313 -20.07 -3.01 -11.97
CA PRO A 313 -18.81 -3.74 -11.99
C PRO A 313 -17.67 -3.01 -11.27
N LEU A 314 -17.55 -1.71 -11.49
CA LEU A 314 -16.55 -0.89 -10.84
C LEU A 314 -16.78 -0.78 -9.33
N ILE A 315 -18.02 -0.55 -8.91
CA ILE A 315 -18.39 -0.47 -7.48
C ILE A 315 -18.11 -1.81 -6.80
N ARG A 316 -18.47 -2.93 -7.41
CA ARG A 316 -18.18 -4.26 -6.89
C ARG A 316 -16.68 -4.47 -6.70
N GLN A 317 -15.85 -4.05 -7.66
CA GLN A 317 -14.40 -4.10 -7.56
C GLN A 317 -13.88 -3.26 -6.38
N ILE A 318 -14.35 -2.02 -6.23
CA ILE A 318 -13.97 -1.11 -5.12
C ILE A 318 -14.33 -1.74 -3.78
N LEU A 319 -15.58 -2.16 -3.61
CA LEU A 319 -16.06 -2.74 -2.34
C LEU A 319 -15.39 -4.07 -2.02
N THR A 320 -15.09 -4.90 -3.03
CA THR A 320 -14.34 -6.14 -2.84
C THR A 320 -12.91 -5.85 -2.37
N GLY A 321 -12.22 -4.91 -3.00
CA GLY A 321 -10.88 -4.48 -2.56
C GLY A 321 -10.90 -3.94 -1.13
N GLN A 322 -11.90 -3.14 -0.78
CA GLN A 322 -12.08 -2.61 0.57
C GLN A 322 -12.37 -3.71 1.61
N SER A 323 -13.23 -4.68 1.26
CA SER A 323 -13.51 -5.85 2.10
C SER A 323 -12.23 -6.69 2.33
N GLN A 324 -11.43 -6.91 1.30
CA GLN A 324 -10.15 -7.62 1.42
C GLN A 324 -9.14 -6.89 2.31
N SER A 325 -9.01 -5.57 2.14
CA SER A 325 -8.12 -4.75 2.98
C SER A 325 -8.55 -4.76 4.45
N ASN A 326 -9.86 -4.62 4.70
CA ASN A 326 -10.42 -4.69 6.05
C ASN A 326 -10.20 -6.08 6.68
N ALA A 327 -10.41 -7.15 5.91
CA ALA A 327 -10.17 -8.52 6.36
C ALA A 327 -8.69 -8.75 6.70
N GLN A 328 -7.75 -8.24 5.90
CA GLN A 328 -6.32 -8.30 6.20
C GLN A 328 -6.00 -7.62 7.53
N THR A 329 -6.47 -6.40 7.72
CA THR A 329 -6.30 -5.64 8.97
C THR A 329 -6.91 -6.39 10.16
N ALA A 330 -8.08 -7.01 9.98
CA ALA A 330 -8.74 -7.79 11.03
C ALA A 330 -7.96 -9.05 11.41
N VAL A 331 -7.42 -9.79 10.42
CA VAL A 331 -6.58 -10.98 10.67
C VAL A 331 -5.31 -10.58 11.43
N ASP A 332 -4.62 -9.53 11.00
CA ASP A 332 -3.38 -9.05 11.63
C ASP A 332 -3.63 -8.56 13.06
N SER A 333 -4.67 -7.74 13.25
CA SER A 333 -5.04 -7.20 14.56
C SER A 333 -5.46 -8.30 15.53
N GLN A 334 -6.23 -9.29 15.05
CA GLN A 334 -6.66 -10.41 15.88
C GLN A 334 -5.47 -11.31 16.24
N ALA A 335 -4.61 -11.64 15.28
CA ALA A 335 -3.40 -12.42 15.53
C ALA A 335 -2.49 -11.72 16.56
N ARG A 336 -2.27 -10.42 16.39
CA ARG A 336 -1.51 -9.63 17.35
C ARG A 336 -2.13 -9.65 18.75
N LYS A 337 -3.45 -9.42 18.87
CA LYS A 337 -4.17 -9.46 20.14
C LYS A 337 -4.02 -10.78 20.86
N ASP A 338 -4.07 -11.90 20.13
CA ASP A 338 -4.03 -13.24 20.69
C ASP A 338 -2.62 -13.68 21.09
N TRP A 339 -1.58 -13.18 20.42
CA TRP A 339 -0.24 -13.76 20.48
C TRP A 339 0.87 -12.81 20.95
N VAL A 340 0.71 -11.49 20.89
CA VAL A 340 1.78 -10.54 21.28
C VAL A 340 2.26 -10.78 22.71
N HIS A 341 1.36 -11.01 23.66
CA HIS A 341 1.72 -11.25 25.06
C HIS A 341 2.47 -12.56 25.30
N LYS A 342 2.41 -13.46 24.33
CA LYS A 342 3.10 -14.76 24.34
C LYS A 342 4.38 -14.74 23.51
N THR A 343 4.72 -13.60 22.90
CA THR A 343 5.89 -13.41 22.05
C THR A 343 6.98 -12.71 22.84
N LYS A 344 7.88 -13.47 23.43
CA LYS A 344 9.04 -12.95 24.16
C LYS A 344 10.21 -12.82 23.23
N CYS A 345 10.88 -11.67 23.24
CA CYS A 345 12.06 -11.42 22.38
C CYS A 345 13.27 -11.10 23.24
N ARG A 346 14.46 -11.52 22.78
CA ARG A 346 15.73 -11.12 23.39
C ARG A 346 15.97 -9.63 23.09
N GLY A 347 16.48 -8.86 24.06
CA GLY A 347 16.54 -7.40 24.01
C GLY A 347 17.10 -6.80 22.73
N ALA A 348 18.20 -7.36 22.16
CA ALA A 348 18.77 -6.87 20.90
C ALA A 348 17.87 -7.11 19.66
N TYR A 349 16.86 -7.98 19.76
CA TYR A 349 15.94 -8.35 18.69
C TYR A 349 14.50 -7.85 18.96
N ALA A 350 14.32 -7.06 20.02
CA ALA A 350 13.00 -6.58 20.41
C ALA A 350 12.42 -5.60 19.38
N MET A 351 11.18 -5.80 19.01
CA MET A 351 10.43 -4.99 18.05
C MET A 351 8.95 -4.89 18.43
N ALA A 352 8.15 -4.16 17.63
CA ALA A 352 6.75 -3.90 17.94
C ALA A 352 5.88 -5.13 18.23
N ASP A 353 6.22 -6.29 17.66
CA ASP A 353 5.48 -7.54 17.86
C ASP A 353 5.98 -8.38 19.05
N CYS A 354 6.91 -7.84 19.83
CA CYS A 354 7.38 -8.45 21.06
C CYS A 354 6.60 -7.94 22.27
N ASP A 355 6.36 -8.83 23.25
CA ASP A 355 5.71 -8.44 24.50
C ASP A 355 6.52 -7.37 25.24
N GLY A 356 5.83 -6.35 25.71
CA GLY A 356 6.44 -5.25 26.48
C GLY A 356 7.36 -4.34 25.68
N TYR A 357 7.38 -4.41 24.34
CA TYR A 357 8.18 -3.50 23.51
C TYR A 357 7.78 -2.05 23.73
N LYS A 358 8.80 -1.21 23.91
CA LYS A 358 8.65 0.24 24.00
C LYS A 358 9.43 0.88 22.84
N ALA A 359 8.71 1.55 21.94
CA ALA A 359 9.34 2.27 20.83
C ALA A 359 10.34 3.32 21.37
N PRO A 360 11.49 3.51 20.71
CA PRO A 360 12.39 4.62 21.02
C PRO A 360 11.67 5.96 20.95
N LYS A 361 11.96 6.89 21.88
CA LYS A 361 11.27 8.18 21.97
C LYS A 361 11.31 9.03 20.69
N ASN A 362 12.27 8.77 19.79
CA ASN A 362 12.50 9.49 18.54
C ASN A 362 12.22 8.60 17.30
N ALA A 363 11.50 7.49 17.46
CA ALA A 363 11.11 6.69 16.30
C ALA A 363 10.04 7.44 15.51
N THR A 364 10.35 7.81 14.27
CA THR A 364 9.33 8.23 13.30
C THR A 364 8.33 7.07 13.18
N PRO A 365 7.00 7.31 13.25
CA PRO A 365 6.03 6.25 13.04
C PRO A 365 6.32 5.57 11.70
N GLY A 366 6.80 4.33 11.75
CA GLY A 366 7.06 3.56 10.55
C GLY A 366 5.74 3.34 9.81
N VAL A 367 5.73 3.64 8.52
CA VAL A 367 4.68 3.16 7.61
C VAL A 367 4.57 1.66 7.82
N PRO A 368 3.37 1.09 8.05
CA PRO A 368 3.20 -0.35 8.17
C PRO A 368 3.83 -0.99 6.93
N SER A 369 4.77 -1.91 7.17
CA SER A 369 5.41 -2.63 6.06
C SER A 369 4.31 -3.33 5.27
N PRO A 370 4.17 -3.10 3.96
CA PRO A 370 3.21 -3.87 3.16
C PRO A 370 3.58 -5.34 3.34
N ALA A 371 2.55 -6.19 3.49
CA ALA A 371 2.73 -7.63 3.45
C ALA A 371 3.63 -7.97 2.25
N PRO A 372 4.53 -8.97 2.36
CA PRO A 372 5.41 -9.32 1.26
C PRO A 372 4.59 -9.70 0.03
N THR A 373 4.33 -8.72 -0.81
CA THR A 373 3.79 -8.95 -2.14
C THR A 373 4.80 -9.81 -2.89
N PRO A 374 4.36 -10.84 -3.62
CA PRO A 374 5.24 -11.50 -4.55
C PRO A 374 5.84 -10.42 -5.46
N SER A 375 7.16 -10.37 -5.54
CA SER A 375 7.89 -9.40 -6.38
C SER A 375 7.28 -9.41 -7.78
N PRO A 376 6.90 -8.26 -8.37
CA PRO A 376 6.42 -8.25 -9.75
C PRO A 376 7.52 -8.80 -10.65
N ALA A 377 7.12 -9.61 -11.61
CA ALA A 377 8.00 -10.09 -12.65
C ALA A 377 8.67 -8.90 -13.37
N PRO A 378 9.94 -9.00 -13.78
CA PRO A 378 10.58 -7.97 -14.57
C PRO A 378 9.75 -7.79 -15.85
N THR A 379 9.25 -6.58 -16.06
CA THR A 379 8.66 -6.17 -17.35
C THR A 379 9.76 -6.22 -18.40
N THR A 380 9.68 -7.19 -19.30
CA THR A 380 10.47 -7.18 -20.54
C THR A 380 9.92 -6.07 -21.42
N THR A 381 10.70 -5.02 -21.60
CA THR A 381 10.59 -4.09 -22.75
C THR A 381 11.15 -4.76 -23.99
#